data_593da77342b4d619563b2c169a34f1a5
#
_entry.id   593da77342b4d619563b2c169a34f1a5
#
_cell.length_a   1.000
_cell.length_b   1.000
_cell.length_c   1.000
_cell.angle_alpha   90.00
_cell.angle_beta   90.00
_cell.angle_gamma   90.00
#
_symmetry.space_group_name_H-M   'P 1'
#
loop_
_entity.id
_entity.type
_entity.pdbx_description
1 polymer ?
#
loop_
_entity_poly.entity_id
_entity_poly.type
_entity_poly.pdbx_seq_one_letter_code
_entity_poly.pdbx_strand_id
1 'polypeptide(L)'
;FTAKTESAVEEAKQRPLTADEAEKQIRKTGNSEFCFDSLEIRADKNIFLPVQQLKALRRSALLGLQEAVFEKNSRMSPSEERDLVYNVYYAEGDCQEKARKANIPDLAVLVSTGEQLEEIKKYMAAHPEHRIRRIYPDCRMSGDFFHDEAIRTDLKELKRSGVEIMPALPHIFREPAERYLKAGADAFAEFPMDGFLIRNYETFQFLNELQFDKTVILDHNLYVFNRCGKAFWNRL
;
A
#
# COMPACT_ATOMS: atom_id res chain seq x y z
N PHE A 1 7.41 23.70 -18.82
CA PHE A 1 7.71 23.24 -20.18
C PHE A 1 7.19 24.26 -21.21
N THR A 2 7.92 24.45 -22.31
CA THR A 2 7.56 25.39 -23.39
C THR A 2 7.54 24.63 -24.72
N ALA A 3 6.45 24.69 -25.45
CA ALA A 3 6.34 24.19 -26.81
C ALA A 3 6.17 25.36 -27.80
N LYS A 4 6.71 25.22 -29.01
CA LYS A 4 6.63 26.22 -30.07
C LYS A 4 6.12 25.55 -31.35
N THR A 5 5.45 26.35 -32.19
CA THR A 5 5.10 25.94 -33.57
C THR A 5 6.34 25.98 -34.47
N GLU A 6 6.38 25.10 -35.46
CA GLU A 6 7.46 25.07 -36.46
C GLU A 6 7.39 26.26 -37.41
N SER A 7 6.19 26.80 -37.66
CA SER A 7 5.95 27.93 -38.56
C SER A 7 5.56 29.17 -37.79
N ALA A 8 5.96 30.32 -38.34
CA ALA A 8 5.56 31.65 -37.83
C ALA A 8 4.06 31.85 -38.02
N VAL A 9 3.48 32.66 -37.13
CA VAL A 9 2.10 33.11 -37.23
C VAL A 9 2.00 34.12 -38.35
N GLU A 10 0.99 33.99 -39.19
CA GLU A 10 0.76 34.89 -40.32
C GLU A 10 -0.30 35.94 -40.01
N GLU A 11 -0.31 37.04 -40.77
CA GLU A 11 -1.38 38.03 -40.70
C GLU A 11 -2.65 37.50 -41.40
N ALA A 12 -3.80 37.65 -40.76
CA ALA A 12 -5.06 37.15 -41.25
C ALA A 12 -5.56 37.96 -42.48
N LYS A 13 -5.73 37.26 -43.58
CA LYS A 13 -6.27 37.91 -44.80
C LYS A 13 -7.79 37.98 -44.84
N GLN A 14 -8.49 37.08 -44.18
CA GLN A 14 -9.96 37.03 -44.18
C GLN A 14 -10.55 36.80 -42.78
N ARG A 15 -10.09 35.80 -42.05
CA ARG A 15 -10.64 35.44 -40.74
C ARG A 15 -9.53 35.31 -39.69
N PRO A 16 -9.41 36.28 -38.80
CA PRO A 16 -8.44 36.18 -37.71
C PRO A 16 -8.81 35.11 -36.70
N LEU A 17 -7.81 34.53 -36.06
CA LEU A 17 -7.99 33.60 -34.96
C LEU A 17 -8.48 34.33 -33.71
N THR A 18 -9.59 33.93 -33.16
CA THR A 18 -10.10 34.46 -31.89
C THR A 18 -9.54 33.70 -30.69
N ALA A 19 -9.44 34.38 -29.55
CA ALA A 19 -9.01 33.74 -28.29
C ALA A 19 -9.89 32.54 -27.92
N ASP A 20 -11.21 32.65 -28.10
CA ASP A 20 -12.19 31.62 -27.82
C ASP A 20 -12.00 30.38 -28.71
N GLU A 21 -11.69 30.59 -30.00
CA GLU A 21 -11.40 29.47 -30.93
C GLU A 21 -10.09 28.77 -30.55
N ALA A 22 -9.06 29.52 -30.17
CA ALA A 22 -7.80 28.98 -29.70
C ALA A 22 -7.99 28.17 -28.40
N GLU A 23 -8.68 28.75 -27.42
CA GLU A 23 -9.00 28.09 -26.15
C GLU A 23 -9.72 26.78 -26.37
N LYS A 24 -10.78 26.79 -27.18
CA LYS A 24 -11.57 25.60 -27.50
C LYS A 24 -10.75 24.47 -28.14
N GLN A 25 -9.70 24.80 -28.90
CA GLN A 25 -8.81 23.81 -29.51
C GLN A 25 -7.74 23.31 -28.54
N ILE A 26 -7.20 24.20 -27.71
CA ILE A 26 -6.13 23.87 -26.76
C ILE A 26 -6.66 23.03 -25.58
N ARG A 27 -7.84 23.36 -25.05
CA ARG A 27 -8.47 22.59 -23.94
C ARG A 27 -8.85 21.14 -24.28
N LYS A 28 -8.85 20.75 -25.55
CA LYS A 28 -9.16 19.37 -25.96
C LYS A 28 -7.97 18.45 -25.69
N THR A 29 -7.74 18.07 -24.46
CA THR A 29 -6.61 17.19 -24.09
C THR A 29 -6.79 15.73 -24.50
N GLY A 30 -7.99 15.32 -24.93
CA GLY A 30 -8.27 13.95 -25.41
C GLY A 30 -8.12 12.92 -24.30
N ASN A 31 -7.40 11.82 -24.60
CA ASN A 31 -7.06 10.77 -23.65
C ASN A 31 -5.75 11.06 -22.86
N SER A 32 -5.32 12.32 -22.82
CA SER A 32 -4.15 12.72 -22.04
C SER A 32 -4.48 12.69 -20.54
N GLU A 33 -3.50 12.36 -19.72
CA GLU A 33 -3.58 12.39 -18.25
C GLU A 33 -3.60 13.81 -17.68
N PHE A 34 -3.42 14.84 -18.54
CA PHE A 34 -3.35 16.25 -18.14
C PHE A 34 -4.67 16.97 -18.42
N CYS A 35 -5.02 17.87 -17.52
CA CYS A 35 -6.11 18.84 -17.68
C CYS A 35 -5.61 20.27 -17.42
N PHE A 36 -6.34 21.27 -17.92
CA PHE A 36 -6.05 22.67 -17.66
C PHE A 36 -6.89 23.16 -16.48
N ASP A 37 -6.26 23.54 -15.39
CA ASP A 37 -6.92 24.26 -14.29
C ASP A 37 -7.22 25.70 -14.70
N SER A 38 -6.25 26.36 -15.31
CA SER A 38 -6.38 27.72 -15.86
C SER A 38 -5.71 27.79 -17.22
N LEU A 39 -6.20 28.66 -18.09
CA LEU A 39 -5.62 28.93 -19.40
C LEU A 39 -5.74 30.40 -19.70
N GLU A 40 -4.60 31.07 -19.92
CA GLU A 40 -4.52 32.43 -20.38
C GLU A 40 -4.05 32.47 -21.84
N ILE A 41 -4.77 33.16 -22.70
CA ILE A 41 -4.42 33.30 -24.10
C ILE A 41 -4.09 34.77 -24.37
N ARG A 42 -2.86 35.02 -24.77
CA ARG A 42 -2.40 36.33 -25.23
C ARG A 42 -2.15 36.23 -26.73
N ALA A 43 -2.97 36.93 -27.50
CA ALA A 43 -2.89 36.91 -28.95
C ALA A 43 -2.92 38.35 -29.47
N ASP A 44 -2.07 38.64 -30.45
CA ASP A 44 -2.13 39.90 -31.17
C ASP A 44 -3.39 39.98 -32.04
N LYS A 45 -3.79 41.18 -32.38
CA LYS A 45 -4.95 41.41 -33.26
C LYS A 45 -4.59 41.01 -34.69
N ASN A 46 -5.54 40.39 -35.38
CA ASN A 46 -5.43 40.06 -36.80
C ASN A 46 -4.42 38.95 -37.16
N ILE A 47 -4.26 37.95 -36.26
CA ILE A 47 -3.38 36.83 -36.55
C ILE A 47 -4.17 35.64 -37.17
N PHE A 48 -3.48 34.89 -38.01
CA PHE A 48 -3.97 33.65 -38.57
C PHE A 48 -3.07 32.49 -38.17
N LEU A 49 -3.67 31.46 -37.59
CA LEU A 49 -3.00 30.19 -37.26
C LEU A 49 -3.93 29.01 -37.62
N PRO A 50 -3.53 28.12 -38.53
CA PRO A 50 -4.33 26.98 -38.91
C PRO A 50 -4.64 26.09 -37.70
N VAL A 51 -5.87 25.56 -37.64
CA VAL A 51 -6.32 24.66 -36.54
C VAL A 51 -5.40 23.44 -36.43
N GLN A 52 -4.81 22.98 -37.53
CA GLN A 52 -3.86 21.87 -37.52
C GLN A 52 -2.60 22.20 -36.71
N GLN A 53 -2.09 23.42 -36.83
CA GLN A 53 -0.93 23.86 -36.05
C GLN A 53 -1.24 23.99 -34.56
N LEU A 54 -2.44 24.48 -34.21
CA LEU A 54 -2.89 24.49 -32.82
C LEU A 54 -2.97 23.10 -32.24
N LYS A 55 -3.46 22.14 -33.02
CA LYS A 55 -3.50 20.71 -32.60
C LYS A 55 -2.09 20.13 -32.47
N ALA A 56 -1.17 20.45 -33.39
CA ALA A 56 0.22 20.01 -33.34
C ALA A 56 0.94 20.60 -32.11
N LEU A 57 0.79 21.89 -31.88
CA LEU A 57 1.34 22.59 -30.71
C LEU A 57 0.87 21.94 -29.40
N ARG A 58 -0.43 21.72 -29.28
CA ARG A 58 -1.01 21.06 -28.11
C ARG A 58 -0.42 19.66 -27.90
N ARG A 59 -0.35 18.84 -28.97
CA ARG A 59 0.23 17.49 -28.90
C ARG A 59 1.70 17.53 -28.46
N SER A 60 2.49 18.41 -29.06
CA SER A 60 3.90 18.58 -28.71
C SER A 60 4.06 19.06 -27.25
N ALA A 61 3.20 19.97 -26.79
CA ALA A 61 3.21 20.45 -25.42
C ALA A 61 2.89 19.35 -24.42
N LEU A 62 1.88 18.53 -24.70
CA LEU A 62 1.49 17.43 -23.81
C LEU A 62 2.56 16.33 -23.76
N LEU A 63 3.15 15.96 -24.91
CA LEU A 63 4.24 14.97 -24.95
C LEU A 63 5.47 15.46 -24.19
N GLY A 64 5.91 16.68 -24.45
CA GLY A 64 7.08 17.22 -23.75
C GLY A 64 6.84 17.46 -22.26
N LEU A 65 5.60 17.76 -21.85
CA LEU A 65 5.26 17.81 -20.43
C LEU A 65 5.34 16.42 -19.79
N GLN A 66 4.84 15.40 -20.48
CA GLN A 66 4.92 14.00 -20.04
C GLN A 66 6.38 13.55 -19.87
N GLU A 67 7.23 13.84 -20.88
CA GLU A 67 8.67 13.55 -20.82
C GLU A 67 9.35 14.27 -19.64
N ALA A 68 9.07 15.56 -19.43
CA ALA A 68 9.62 16.33 -18.33
C ALA A 68 9.17 15.80 -16.94
N VAL A 69 7.94 15.30 -16.85
CA VAL A 69 7.45 14.65 -15.61
C VAL A 69 8.16 13.33 -15.40
N PHE A 70 8.37 12.54 -16.45
CA PHE A 70 9.12 11.29 -16.34
C PHE A 70 10.59 11.51 -15.98
N GLU A 71 11.28 12.45 -16.60
CA GLU A 71 12.66 12.80 -16.25
C GLU A 71 12.77 13.23 -14.78
N LYS A 72 11.88 14.11 -14.34
CA LYS A 72 11.87 14.60 -12.94
C LYS A 72 11.63 13.48 -11.93
N ASN A 73 10.84 12.48 -12.29
CA ASN A 73 10.47 11.36 -11.41
C ASN A 73 11.21 10.06 -11.75
N SER A 74 12.13 10.08 -12.75
CA SER A 74 12.97 8.92 -13.04
C SER A 74 13.87 8.64 -11.83
N ARG A 75 13.86 7.39 -11.41
CA ARG A 75 14.79 6.92 -10.39
C ARG A 75 16.18 6.75 -10.99
N MET A 76 17.17 6.68 -10.12
CA MET A 76 18.56 6.37 -10.52
C MET A 76 18.60 5.16 -11.45
N SER A 77 19.57 5.14 -12.36
CA SER A 77 19.71 4.01 -13.27
C SER A 77 19.92 2.70 -12.48
N PRO A 78 19.46 1.56 -13.01
CA PRO A 78 19.62 0.27 -12.34
C PRO A 78 21.06 -0.12 -12.00
N SER A 79 22.04 0.45 -12.71
CA SER A 79 23.48 0.26 -12.42
C SER A 79 23.94 1.01 -11.17
N GLU A 80 23.52 2.28 -11.04
CA GLU A 80 23.86 3.11 -9.87
C GLU A 80 23.13 2.62 -8.61
N GLU A 81 21.90 2.15 -8.78
CA GLU A 81 21.10 1.56 -7.70
C GLU A 81 21.70 0.23 -7.22
N ARG A 82 22.25 -0.60 -8.11
CA ARG A 82 22.93 -1.85 -7.74
C ARG A 82 24.15 -1.64 -6.89
N ASP A 83 24.98 -0.65 -7.22
CA ASP A 83 26.20 -0.37 -6.48
C ASP A 83 25.90 0.16 -5.08
N LEU A 84 24.86 1.00 -4.94
CA LEU A 84 24.40 1.47 -3.64
C LEU A 84 23.81 0.33 -2.80
N VAL A 85 22.96 -0.50 -3.38
CA VAL A 85 22.34 -1.65 -2.72
C VAL A 85 23.41 -2.66 -2.30
N TYR A 86 24.35 -2.98 -3.19
CA TYR A 86 25.42 -3.94 -2.89
C TYR A 86 26.25 -3.49 -1.70
N ASN A 87 26.67 -2.23 -1.66
CA ASN A 87 27.48 -1.68 -0.58
C ASN A 87 26.71 -1.54 0.75
N VAL A 88 25.39 -1.37 0.73
CA VAL A 88 24.55 -1.27 1.94
C VAL A 88 24.21 -2.65 2.51
N TYR A 89 23.96 -3.65 1.65
CA TYR A 89 23.51 -4.97 2.08
C TYR A 89 24.63 -5.97 2.35
N TYR A 90 25.76 -5.82 1.69
CA TYR A 90 26.88 -6.76 1.76
C TYR A 90 28.14 -6.21 2.45
N ALA A 91 28.03 -5.04 3.12
CA ALA A 91 29.09 -4.60 4.03
C ALA A 91 29.31 -5.70 5.07
N GLU A 92 30.46 -6.33 4.98
CA GLU A 92 30.89 -7.41 5.86
C GLU A 92 30.72 -7.04 7.34
N GLY A 93 29.91 -7.78 8.04
CA GLY A 93 29.74 -7.63 9.47
C GLY A 93 28.51 -8.32 10.02
N ASP A 94 28.71 -9.50 10.61
CA ASP A 94 27.79 -10.23 11.46
C ASP A 94 26.70 -11.10 10.80
N CYS A 95 27.02 -11.85 9.77
CA CYS A 95 26.35 -13.13 9.50
C CYS A 95 27.20 -14.32 9.99
N GLN A 96 27.58 -14.34 11.24
CA GLN A 96 27.85 -15.61 11.89
C GLN A 96 26.50 -16.24 12.24
N GLU A 97 25.91 -16.92 11.28
CA GLU A 97 24.90 -17.93 11.56
C GLU A 97 25.56 -19.01 12.41
N LYS A 98 25.41 -18.88 13.73
CA LYS A 98 25.60 -20.03 14.61
C LYS A 98 24.64 -21.09 14.11
N ALA A 99 25.19 -22.21 13.58
CA ALA A 99 24.40 -23.35 13.16
C ALA A 99 23.45 -23.72 14.31
N ARG A 100 22.19 -23.30 14.20
CA ARG A 100 21.15 -23.68 15.15
C ARG A 100 20.94 -25.16 14.96
N LYS A 101 21.04 -25.95 16.05
CA LYS A 101 20.59 -27.34 16.05
C LYS A 101 19.21 -27.36 15.42
N ALA A 102 18.98 -28.29 14.48
CA ALA A 102 17.70 -28.45 13.79
C ALA A 102 16.62 -28.84 14.81
N ASN A 103 16.05 -27.85 15.45
CA ASN A 103 14.83 -28.03 16.25
C ASN A 103 13.64 -27.93 15.30
N ILE A 104 12.65 -28.79 15.50
CA ILE A 104 11.35 -28.65 14.82
C ILE A 104 10.84 -27.23 15.11
N PRO A 105 10.58 -26.41 14.07
CA PRO A 105 10.16 -25.04 14.29
C PRO A 105 8.77 -24.98 14.92
N ASP A 106 8.56 -24.02 15.79
CA ASP A 106 7.21 -23.67 16.23
C ASP A 106 6.38 -23.19 15.03
N LEU A 107 5.16 -23.68 14.92
CA LEU A 107 4.22 -23.30 13.86
C LEU A 107 3.37 -22.11 14.29
N ALA A 108 3.15 -21.19 13.35
CA ALA A 108 2.16 -20.14 13.47
C ALA A 108 1.16 -20.29 12.29
N VAL A 109 -0.12 -20.33 12.58
CA VAL A 109 -1.15 -20.68 11.62
C VAL A 109 -2.19 -19.58 11.50
N LEU A 110 -2.49 -19.15 10.27
CA LEU A 110 -3.61 -18.27 9.95
C LEU A 110 -4.86 -19.11 9.70
N VAL A 111 -5.97 -18.76 10.34
CA VAL A 111 -7.25 -19.43 10.17
C VAL A 111 -8.31 -18.46 9.69
N SER A 112 -9.07 -18.89 8.70
CA SER A 112 -10.12 -18.10 8.08
C SER A 112 -11.52 -18.67 8.22
N THR A 113 -11.68 -19.88 8.77
CA THR A 113 -12.99 -20.49 9.03
C THR A 113 -13.00 -21.33 10.31
N GLY A 114 -14.20 -21.55 10.88
CA GLY A 114 -14.37 -22.41 12.05
C GLY A 114 -13.92 -23.85 11.78
N GLU A 115 -14.17 -24.38 10.57
CA GLU A 115 -13.75 -25.71 10.17
C GLU A 115 -12.22 -25.86 10.19
N GLN A 116 -11.50 -24.80 9.74
CA GLN A 116 -10.04 -24.80 9.82
C GLN A 116 -9.56 -24.83 11.27
N LEU A 117 -10.26 -24.17 12.18
CA LEU A 117 -9.92 -24.19 13.60
C LEU A 117 -10.12 -25.59 14.20
N GLU A 118 -11.19 -26.27 13.84
CA GLU A 118 -11.44 -27.66 14.24
C GLU A 118 -10.35 -28.61 13.71
N GLU A 119 -9.95 -28.46 12.45
CA GLU A 119 -8.87 -29.27 11.86
C GLU A 119 -7.52 -29.03 12.55
N ILE A 120 -7.24 -27.80 12.96
CA ILE A 120 -6.05 -27.51 13.77
C ILE A 120 -6.08 -28.24 15.11
N LYS A 121 -7.23 -28.27 15.80
CA LYS A 121 -7.38 -28.99 17.05
C LYS A 121 -7.12 -30.49 16.86
N LYS A 122 -7.66 -31.09 15.78
CA LYS A 122 -7.40 -32.50 15.43
C LYS A 122 -5.92 -32.72 15.10
N TYR A 123 -5.31 -31.84 14.34
CA TYR A 123 -3.89 -31.94 14.00
C TYR A 123 -3.01 -31.88 15.24
N MET A 124 -3.25 -30.97 16.17
CA MET A 124 -2.49 -30.84 17.41
C MET A 124 -2.60 -32.11 18.26
N ALA A 125 -3.79 -32.76 18.30
CA ALA A 125 -3.99 -34.01 19.02
C ALA A 125 -3.26 -35.20 18.37
N ALA A 126 -3.18 -35.20 17.01
CA ALA A 126 -2.51 -36.25 16.27
C ALA A 126 -0.98 -36.12 16.21
N HIS A 127 -0.47 -34.88 16.35
CA HIS A 127 0.94 -34.53 16.17
C HIS A 127 1.49 -33.73 17.35
N PRO A 128 1.61 -34.30 18.54
CA PRO A 128 2.08 -33.60 19.73
C PRO A 128 3.55 -33.15 19.62
N GLU A 129 4.32 -33.70 18.70
CA GLU A 129 5.69 -33.28 18.36
C GLU A 129 5.73 -31.95 17.59
N HIS A 130 4.64 -31.55 16.93
CA HIS A 130 4.53 -30.31 16.19
C HIS A 130 3.86 -29.24 17.05
N ARG A 131 4.66 -28.30 17.57
CA ARG A 131 4.12 -27.27 18.43
C ARG A 131 3.50 -26.15 17.60
N ILE A 132 2.17 -26.01 17.64
CA ILE A 132 1.49 -24.79 17.19
C ILE A 132 1.59 -23.77 18.33
N ARG A 133 2.47 -22.80 18.12
CA ARG A 133 2.72 -21.74 19.09
C ARG A 133 1.67 -20.65 19.03
N ARG A 134 1.19 -20.34 17.82
CA ARG A 134 0.34 -19.17 17.60
C ARG A 134 -0.71 -19.43 16.55
N ILE A 135 -1.91 -18.89 16.77
CA ILE A 135 -3.00 -18.87 15.82
C ILE A 135 -3.37 -17.41 15.53
N TYR A 136 -3.51 -17.09 14.24
CA TYR A 136 -3.98 -15.83 13.72
C TYR A 136 -5.40 -15.97 13.16
N PRO A 137 -6.45 -15.73 13.94
CA PRO A 137 -7.80 -15.65 13.41
C PRO A 137 -7.92 -14.48 12.45
N ASP A 138 -8.34 -14.69 11.20
CA ASP A 138 -8.46 -13.63 10.20
C ASP A 138 -9.74 -12.82 10.42
N CYS A 139 -9.62 -11.54 10.74
CA CYS A 139 -10.76 -10.63 10.93
C CYS A 139 -11.57 -10.36 9.65
N ARG A 140 -11.18 -10.89 8.50
CA ARG A 140 -12.02 -10.90 7.29
C ARG A 140 -13.09 -11.99 7.32
N MET A 141 -12.92 -12.95 8.18
CA MET A 141 -13.97 -13.92 8.40
C MET A 141 -15.20 -13.17 8.85
N SER A 142 -16.30 -13.39 8.12
CA SER A 142 -17.61 -12.81 8.32
C SER A 142 -17.76 -12.23 9.72
N GLY A 143 -18.27 -11.01 9.83
CA GLY A 143 -18.28 -10.17 11.04
C GLY A 143 -18.63 -10.80 12.38
N ASP A 144 -18.80 -12.10 12.41
CA ASP A 144 -19.27 -12.89 13.53
C ASP A 144 -18.17 -13.66 14.27
N PHE A 145 -16.91 -13.64 13.77
CA PHE A 145 -15.83 -14.44 14.39
C PHE A 145 -15.72 -14.22 15.91
N PHE A 146 -15.78 -12.98 16.37
CA PHE A 146 -15.75 -12.63 17.80
C PHE A 146 -17.13 -12.69 18.47
N HIS A 147 -18.22 -12.82 17.69
CA HIS A 147 -19.58 -12.99 18.16
C HIS A 147 -20.05 -14.43 18.11
N ASP A 148 -19.35 -15.32 17.40
CA ASP A 148 -19.61 -16.75 17.39
C ASP A 148 -19.10 -17.39 18.68
N GLU A 149 -20.01 -17.85 19.51
CA GLU A 149 -19.71 -18.42 20.82
C GLU A 149 -18.94 -19.74 20.71
N ALA A 150 -19.18 -20.55 19.66
CA ALA A 150 -18.46 -21.79 19.43
C ALA A 150 -16.97 -21.52 19.12
N ILE A 151 -16.72 -20.57 18.20
CA ILE A 151 -15.36 -20.15 17.85
C ILE A 151 -14.64 -19.53 19.06
N ARG A 152 -15.32 -18.67 19.80
CA ARG A 152 -14.76 -18.08 21.04
C ARG A 152 -14.38 -19.15 22.06
N THR A 153 -15.20 -20.18 22.20
CA THR A 153 -14.95 -21.28 23.12
C THR A 153 -13.73 -22.08 22.69
N ASP A 154 -13.61 -22.41 21.41
CA ASP A 154 -12.48 -23.12 20.84
C ASP A 154 -11.17 -22.35 21.00
N LEU A 155 -11.19 -21.06 20.72
CA LEU A 155 -10.02 -20.19 20.91
C LEU A 155 -9.61 -20.08 22.39
N LYS A 156 -10.57 -19.99 23.31
CA LYS A 156 -10.27 -19.99 24.74
C LYS A 156 -9.65 -21.30 25.20
N GLU A 157 -10.10 -22.43 24.62
CA GLU A 157 -9.55 -23.76 24.92
C GLU A 157 -8.10 -23.86 24.41
N LEU A 158 -7.84 -23.46 23.16
CA LEU A 158 -6.50 -23.40 22.58
C LEU A 158 -5.57 -22.49 23.39
N LYS A 159 -6.06 -21.35 23.84
CA LYS A 159 -5.28 -20.49 24.72
C LYS A 159 -4.92 -21.13 26.04
N ARG A 160 -5.82 -21.87 26.67
CA ARG A 160 -5.54 -22.64 27.90
C ARG A 160 -4.48 -23.72 27.69
N SER A 161 -4.38 -24.26 26.47
CA SER A 161 -3.32 -25.22 26.10
C SER A 161 -1.97 -24.56 25.79
N GLY A 162 -1.87 -23.23 25.93
CA GLY A 162 -0.63 -22.48 25.76
C GLY A 162 -0.40 -21.92 24.35
N VAL A 163 -1.43 -21.90 23.51
CA VAL A 163 -1.38 -21.28 22.18
C VAL A 163 -1.63 -19.77 22.30
N GLU A 164 -0.78 -18.97 21.68
CA GLU A 164 -0.98 -17.51 21.57
C GLU A 164 -2.08 -17.22 20.54
N ILE A 165 -3.06 -16.40 20.89
CA ILE A 165 -4.15 -16.01 20.00
C ILE A 165 -3.96 -14.52 19.63
N MET A 166 -3.70 -14.26 18.36
CA MET A 166 -3.45 -12.93 17.82
C MET A 166 -4.28 -12.69 16.56
N PRO A 167 -5.44 -12.03 16.64
CA PRO A 167 -6.24 -11.75 15.46
C PRO A 167 -5.45 -11.04 14.37
N ALA A 168 -5.61 -11.50 13.11
CA ALA A 168 -5.02 -10.87 11.94
C ALA A 168 -5.97 -9.78 11.44
N LEU A 169 -5.53 -8.52 11.51
CA LEU A 169 -6.33 -7.38 11.08
C LEU A 169 -6.40 -7.28 9.55
N PRO A 170 -7.41 -6.58 8.97
CA PRO A 170 -7.64 -6.57 7.54
C PRO A 170 -6.45 -6.08 6.72
N HIS A 171 -6.23 -6.63 5.51
CA HIS A 171 -5.21 -6.14 4.56
C HIS A 171 -5.50 -4.73 4.07
N ILE A 172 -6.78 -4.39 3.93
CA ILE A 172 -7.24 -3.07 3.52
C ILE A 172 -8.01 -2.47 4.68
N PHE A 173 -7.48 -1.39 5.23
CA PHE A 173 -8.10 -0.67 6.33
C PHE A 173 -8.77 0.59 5.78
N ARG A 174 -10.08 0.60 5.74
CA ARG A 174 -10.93 1.70 5.30
C ARG A 174 -12.06 1.89 6.29
N GLU A 175 -12.85 2.94 6.15
CA GLU A 175 -13.96 3.28 7.05
C GLU A 175 -14.86 2.09 7.45
N PRO A 176 -15.25 1.16 6.56
CA PRO A 176 -16.03 -0.01 6.97
C PRO A 176 -15.29 -0.94 7.94
N ALA A 177 -13.99 -1.17 7.72
CA ALA A 177 -13.17 -2.00 8.61
C ALA A 177 -12.92 -1.31 9.95
N GLU A 178 -12.65 -0.01 9.95
CA GLU A 178 -12.49 0.80 11.15
C GLU A 178 -13.77 0.80 12.00
N ARG A 179 -14.91 1.00 11.37
CA ARG A 179 -16.22 0.99 12.04
C ARG A 179 -16.50 -0.39 12.67
N TYR A 180 -16.21 -1.47 11.94
CA TYR A 180 -16.34 -2.84 12.44
C TYR A 180 -15.46 -3.08 13.66
N LEU A 181 -14.18 -2.70 13.61
CA LEU A 181 -13.27 -2.89 14.73
C LEU A 181 -13.63 -2.02 15.93
N LYS A 182 -14.11 -0.79 15.72
CA LYS A 182 -14.62 0.07 16.79
C LYS A 182 -15.88 -0.52 17.45
N ALA A 183 -16.80 -1.04 16.66
CA ALA A 183 -18.00 -1.70 17.17
C ALA A 183 -17.68 -3.00 17.92
N GLY A 184 -16.63 -3.71 17.54
CA GLY A 184 -16.14 -4.93 18.18
C GLY A 184 -15.15 -4.69 19.33
N ALA A 185 -14.81 -3.44 19.67
CA ALA A 185 -13.78 -3.13 20.65
C ALA A 185 -14.01 -3.80 22.01
N ASP A 186 -15.24 -3.82 22.48
CA ASP A 186 -15.60 -4.46 23.74
C ASP A 186 -15.40 -5.99 23.67
N ALA A 187 -15.78 -6.62 22.56
CA ALA A 187 -15.57 -8.04 22.36
C ALA A 187 -14.08 -8.41 22.28
N PHE A 188 -13.25 -7.53 21.70
CA PHE A 188 -11.79 -7.66 21.71
C PHE A 188 -11.21 -7.47 23.13
N ALA A 189 -11.75 -6.54 23.89
CA ALA A 189 -11.31 -6.29 25.27
C ALA A 189 -11.65 -7.45 26.21
N GLU A 190 -12.80 -8.09 26.02
CA GLU A 190 -13.25 -9.24 26.82
C GLU A 190 -12.52 -10.53 26.47
N PHE A 191 -11.99 -10.66 25.24
CA PHE A 191 -11.27 -11.85 24.84
C PHE A 191 -9.80 -11.77 25.25
N PRO A 192 -9.23 -12.81 25.88
CA PRO A 192 -7.85 -12.81 26.39
C PRO A 192 -6.83 -13.01 25.25
N MET A 193 -6.82 -12.12 24.23
CA MET A 193 -5.83 -12.18 23.14
C MET A 193 -4.43 -11.73 23.62
N ASP A 194 -3.40 -12.15 22.88
CA ASP A 194 -2.00 -11.85 23.18
C ASP A 194 -1.48 -10.64 22.39
N GLY A 195 -2.18 -10.26 21.35
CA GLY A 195 -1.79 -9.15 20.48
C GLY A 195 -2.54 -9.17 19.15
N PHE A 196 -1.96 -8.51 18.13
CA PHE A 196 -2.50 -8.48 16.78
C PHE A 196 -1.42 -8.74 15.73
N LEU A 197 -1.84 -9.36 14.60
CA LEU A 197 -1.08 -9.36 13.36
C LEU A 197 -1.58 -8.20 12.49
N ILE A 198 -0.72 -7.24 12.20
CA ILE A 198 -1.04 -6.09 11.36
C ILE A 198 -0.48 -6.24 9.95
N ARG A 199 -1.21 -5.69 8.96
CA ARG A 199 -0.94 -5.87 7.53
C ARG A 199 -0.79 -4.55 6.76
N ASN A 200 -0.95 -3.42 7.44
CA ASN A 200 -0.81 -2.07 6.87
C ASN A 200 -0.53 -1.04 7.97
N TYR A 201 -0.07 0.14 7.55
CA TYR A 201 0.26 1.24 8.46
C TYR A 201 -0.97 1.89 9.10
N GLU A 202 -2.08 1.91 8.40
CA GLU A 202 -3.34 2.50 8.90
C GLU A 202 -3.84 1.74 10.12
N THR A 203 -3.74 0.41 10.10
CA THR A 203 -4.09 -0.43 11.25
C THR A 203 -3.14 -0.20 12.43
N PHE A 204 -1.84 -0.02 12.14
CA PHE A 204 -0.87 0.31 13.20
C PHE A 204 -1.24 1.63 13.87
N GLN A 205 -1.53 2.66 13.09
CA GLN A 205 -1.95 3.96 13.60
C GLN A 205 -3.24 3.86 14.43
N PHE A 206 -4.21 3.09 13.95
CA PHE A 206 -5.47 2.84 14.67
C PHE A 206 -5.24 2.19 16.05
N LEU A 207 -4.35 1.19 16.13
CA LEU A 207 -3.99 0.58 17.42
C LEU A 207 -3.31 1.56 18.37
N ASN A 208 -2.45 2.44 17.83
CA ASN A 208 -1.80 3.48 18.64
C ASN A 208 -2.82 4.49 19.19
N GLU A 209 -3.81 4.89 18.40
CA GLU A 209 -4.89 5.78 18.83
C GLU A 209 -5.75 5.15 19.94
N LEU A 210 -5.91 3.83 19.92
CA LEU A 210 -6.57 3.06 20.97
C LEU A 210 -5.67 2.80 22.19
N GLN A 211 -4.43 3.27 22.17
CA GLN A 211 -3.43 3.01 23.23
C GLN A 211 -3.26 1.52 23.53
N PHE A 212 -3.25 0.70 22.47
CA PHE A 212 -3.12 -0.75 22.59
C PHE A 212 -1.71 -1.13 23.05
N ASP A 213 -1.60 -1.80 24.18
CA ASP A 213 -0.35 -2.08 24.91
C ASP A 213 0.19 -3.52 24.75
N LYS A 214 -0.47 -4.35 23.94
CA LYS A 214 -0.07 -5.74 23.73
C LYS A 214 0.82 -5.89 22.50
N THR A 215 1.33 -7.10 22.28
CA THR A 215 2.23 -7.40 21.17
C THR A 215 1.60 -7.14 19.81
N VAL A 216 2.33 -6.42 18.98
CA VAL A 216 2.00 -6.24 17.55
C VAL A 216 3.01 -6.99 16.70
N ILE A 217 2.53 -7.83 15.79
CA ILE A 217 3.35 -8.56 14.83
C ILE A 217 3.09 -7.98 13.45
N LEU A 218 4.17 -7.74 12.72
CA LEU A 218 4.12 -7.28 11.33
C LEU A 218 3.95 -8.48 10.40
N ASP A 219 2.94 -8.46 9.55
CA ASP A 219 2.78 -9.47 8.50
C ASP A 219 3.82 -9.26 7.38
N HIS A 220 4.04 -10.27 6.58
CA HIS A 220 5.03 -10.31 5.51
C HIS A 220 4.93 -9.15 4.51
N ASN A 221 3.75 -8.58 4.31
CA ASN A 221 3.53 -7.45 3.40
C ASN A 221 3.95 -6.08 3.97
N LEU A 222 4.28 -6.00 5.26
CA LEU A 222 4.94 -4.84 5.87
C LEU A 222 6.46 -5.02 5.84
N TYR A 223 7.00 -5.16 4.67
CA TYR A 223 8.38 -5.53 4.39
C TYR A 223 9.44 -4.83 5.25
N VAL A 224 10.26 -5.61 5.94
CA VAL A 224 11.44 -5.15 6.66
C VAL A 224 12.69 -5.68 5.95
N PHE A 225 13.14 -4.96 4.92
CA PHE A 225 14.25 -5.41 4.07
C PHE A 225 15.64 -5.19 4.66
N ASN A 226 15.79 -4.25 5.59
CA ASN A 226 17.10 -3.83 6.07
C ASN A 226 17.08 -3.33 7.52
N ARG A 227 18.25 -2.98 8.03
CA ARG A 227 18.42 -2.45 9.39
C ARG A 227 17.64 -1.15 9.61
N CYS A 228 17.50 -0.30 8.60
CA CYS A 228 16.74 0.96 8.73
C CYS A 228 15.25 0.69 8.91
N GLY A 229 14.67 -0.23 8.12
CA GLY A 229 13.30 -0.67 8.28
C GLY A 229 13.06 -1.31 9.66
N LYS A 230 13.99 -2.17 10.11
CA LYS A 230 13.92 -2.74 11.46
C LYS A 230 14.00 -1.66 12.55
N ALA A 231 14.93 -0.70 12.40
CA ALA A 231 15.06 0.41 13.35
C ALA A 231 13.85 1.32 13.37
N PHE A 232 13.20 1.54 12.24
CA PHE A 232 11.94 2.28 12.14
C PHE A 232 10.88 1.63 13.01
N TRP A 233 10.57 0.37 12.79
CA TRP A 233 9.54 -0.36 13.54
C TRP A 233 9.86 -0.51 15.03
N ASN A 234 11.13 -0.59 15.41
CA ASN A 234 11.53 -0.69 16.82
C ASN A 234 11.40 0.65 17.59
N ARG A 235 11.16 1.77 16.90
CA ARG A 235 10.97 3.09 17.54
C ARG A 235 9.51 3.41 17.79
N LEU A 236 8.63 2.70 17.15
CA LEU A 236 7.18 2.84 17.25
C LEU A 236 6.61 1.94 18.35
#